data_35596e4b6c8dbccd952ac23a7916c065
#
_entry.id   35596e4b6c8dbccd952ac23a7916c065
#
_cell.length_a   1.000
_cell.length_b   1.000
_cell.length_c   1.000
_cell.angle_alpha   90.00
_cell.angle_beta   90.00
_cell.angle_gamma   90.00
#
_symmetry.space_group_name_H-M   'P 1'
#
loop_
_entity.id
_entity.type
_entity.pdbx_description
1 polymer ?
#
loop_
_entity_poly.entity_id
_entity_poly.type
_entity_poly.pdbx_seq_one_letter_code
_entity_poly.pdbx_strand_id
1 'polypeptide(L)'
;TGCQFNVQGTSSAVYPIKNFKVSFKKGITYSNGDTAAGFPIEEGDLLASTLCLKADYASSEHANNTVLVDYYDTLVRDIFKTPPQKINDKVRTGIKGIPIVVFWENTETGEVKYQGMYNMNNDKSNENVFGFDRELYPHLESWEFSNNTSDRTLFKKSEFEETYTDAETGKVSPAWLADFEARYPDLDEPYSDYTQFKRVADWIVSTDRR
;
A
#
# COMPACT_ATOMS: atom_id res chain seq x y z
N THR A 1 0.78 2.35 -25.30
CA THR A 1 1.03 2.47 -23.87
C THR A 1 -0.19 2.01 -23.08
N GLY A 2 -0.12 0.84 -22.46
CA GLY A 2 -1.26 0.26 -21.73
C GLY A 2 -1.30 0.74 -20.27
N CYS A 3 -1.59 2.02 -20.05
CA CYS A 3 -1.85 2.55 -18.70
C CYS A 3 -3.34 2.40 -18.36
N GLN A 4 -3.63 1.86 -17.18
CA GLN A 4 -4.98 1.82 -16.62
C GLN A 4 -5.10 2.92 -15.56
N PHE A 5 -6.13 3.75 -15.71
CA PHE A 5 -6.38 4.90 -14.84
C PHE A 5 -7.75 4.75 -14.17
N ASN A 6 -7.78 4.72 -12.84
CA ASN A 6 -8.99 4.51 -12.07
C ASN A 6 -9.12 5.52 -10.92
N VAL A 7 -10.33 5.90 -10.58
CA VAL A 7 -10.60 6.62 -9.34
C VAL A 7 -10.30 5.69 -8.16
N GLN A 8 -9.58 6.20 -7.17
CA GLN A 8 -9.20 5.43 -5.97
C GLN A 8 -9.90 5.98 -4.73
N GLY A 9 -10.26 5.07 -3.84
CA GLY A 9 -10.81 5.35 -2.52
C GLY A 9 -12.26 4.91 -2.37
N THR A 10 -12.66 4.69 -1.14
CA THR A 10 -14.05 4.43 -0.72
C THR A 10 -14.72 5.75 -0.32
N SER A 11 -14.55 6.20 0.91
CA SER A 11 -15.05 7.49 1.41
C SER A 11 -14.46 8.70 0.67
N SER A 12 -13.18 8.66 0.32
CA SER A 12 -12.53 9.76 -0.43
C SER A 12 -12.98 9.88 -1.89
N ALA A 13 -13.64 8.86 -2.44
CA ALA A 13 -14.21 8.92 -3.78
C ALA A 13 -15.39 9.90 -3.91
N VAL A 14 -15.97 10.36 -2.80
CA VAL A 14 -17.06 11.38 -2.82
C VAL A 14 -16.52 12.81 -2.81
N TYR A 15 -15.23 13.02 -2.49
CA TYR A 15 -14.66 14.37 -2.48
C TYR A 15 -14.65 15.03 -3.87
N PRO A 16 -14.70 16.36 -3.94
CA PRO A 16 -14.65 17.10 -5.22
C PRO A 16 -13.41 16.78 -6.04
N ILE A 17 -12.23 16.70 -5.39
CA ILE A 17 -10.98 16.33 -6.02
C ILE A 17 -10.72 14.85 -5.73
N LYS A 18 -10.66 14.05 -6.78
CA LYS A 18 -10.54 12.58 -6.70
C LYS A 18 -9.08 12.15 -6.53
N ASN A 19 -8.87 11.09 -5.79
CA ASN A 19 -7.64 10.33 -5.87
C ASN A 19 -7.67 9.38 -7.07
N PHE A 20 -6.50 9.07 -7.63
CA PHE A 20 -6.40 8.17 -8.77
C PHE A 20 -5.35 7.08 -8.53
N LYS A 21 -5.58 5.93 -9.14
CA LYS A 21 -4.63 4.82 -9.25
C LYS A 21 -4.24 4.65 -10.71
N VAL A 22 -2.93 4.65 -10.97
CA VAL A 22 -2.35 4.53 -12.30
C VAL A 22 -1.55 3.24 -12.36
N SER A 23 -1.95 2.29 -13.20
CA SER A 23 -1.29 0.99 -13.33
C SER A 23 -0.70 0.81 -14.70
N PHE A 24 0.56 0.37 -14.76
CA PHE A 24 1.35 0.16 -15.97
C PHE A 24 1.50 -1.33 -16.28
N LYS A 25 0.38 -2.04 -16.46
CA LYS A 25 0.37 -3.51 -16.63
C LYS A 25 1.23 -4.03 -17.78
N LYS A 26 1.48 -3.20 -18.79
CA LYS A 26 2.30 -3.54 -19.96
C LYS A 26 3.62 -2.77 -20.02
N GLY A 27 4.01 -2.17 -18.89
CA GLY A 27 5.16 -1.27 -18.85
C GLY A 27 4.87 0.12 -19.41
N ILE A 28 5.90 0.94 -19.40
CA ILE A 28 5.90 2.33 -19.86
C ILE A 28 6.84 2.43 -21.07
N THR A 29 6.42 3.15 -22.10
CA THR A 29 7.31 3.57 -23.19
C THR A 29 7.58 5.06 -23.03
N TYR A 30 8.81 5.42 -22.83
CA TYR A 30 9.25 6.82 -22.75
C TYR A 30 9.28 7.47 -24.13
N SER A 31 9.37 8.81 -24.17
CA SER A 31 9.42 9.59 -25.41
C SER A 31 10.64 9.29 -26.29
N ASN A 32 11.73 8.82 -25.70
CA ASN A 32 12.93 8.37 -26.39
C ASN A 32 12.81 6.94 -26.97
N GLY A 33 11.69 6.25 -26.75
CA GLY A 33 11.43 4.88 -27.22
C GLY A 33 11.84 3.78 -26.22
N ASP A 34 12.51 4.10 -25.14
CA ASP A 34 12.87 3.13 -24.10
C ASP A 34 11.62 2.60 -23.41
N THR A 35 11.69 1.36 -22.93
CA THR A 35 10.61 0.72 -22.17
C THR A 35 11.08 0.32 -20.78
N ALA A 36 10.18 0.45 -19.79
CA ALA A 36 10.40 0.01 -18.43
C ALA A 36 9.16 -0.68 -17.86
N ALA A 37 9.36 -1.58 -16.90
CA ALA A 37 8.26 -2.31 -16.24
C ALA A 37 7.39 -1.43 -15.32
N GLY A 38 7.87 -0.23 -14.98
CA GLY A 38 7.18 0.71 -14.11
C GLY A 38 7.88 2.07 -14.12
N PHE A 39 7.50 2.90 -13.15
CA PHE A 39 8.01 4.27 -13.02
C PHE A 39 8.71 4.43 -11.65
N PRO A 40 9.93 4.99 -11.58
CA PRO A 40 10.56 5.34 -10.31
C PRO A 40 9.93 6.63 -9.77
N ILE A 41 9.74 6.75 -8.46
CA ILE A 41 9.28 8.01 -7.85
C ILE A 41 10.37 9.08 -8.00
N GLU A 42 11.63 8.70 -7.75
CA GLU A 42 12.81 9.51 -7.99
C GLU A 42 13.85 8.69 -8.74
N GLU A 43 14.80 9.38 -9.36
CA GLU A 43 15.89 8.72 -10.08
C GLU A 43 16.65 7.75 -9.16
N GLY A 44 16.80 6.52 -9.63
CA GLY A 44 17.47 5.45 -8.87
C GLY A 44 16.57 4.64 -7.96
N ASP A 45 15.31 4.99 -7.77
CA ASP A 45 14.34 4.17 -7.04
C ASP A 45 13.99 2.88 -7.79
N LEU A 46 13.44 1.91 -7.06
CA LEU A 46 12.82 0.73 -7.66
C LEU A 46 11.57 1.13 -8.46
N LEU A 47 11.36 0.44 -9.58
CA LEU A 47 10.25 0.76 -10.48
C LEU A 47 8.92 0.32 -9.89
N ALA A 48 7.99 1.24 -9.72
CA ALA A 48 6.62 0.97 -9.33
C ALA A 48 5.75 0.70 -10.57
N SER A 49 5.12 -0.48 -10.63
CA SER A 49 4.16 -0.83 -11.68
C SER A 49 2.81 -0.16 -11.49
N THR A 50 2.57 0.38 -10.31
CA THR A 50 1.35 1.07 -9.91
C THR A 50 1.68 2.29 -9.05
N LEU A 51 1.10 3.43 -9.41
CA LEU A 51 1.22 4.69 -8.70
C LEU A 51 -0.14 5.16 -8.20
N CYS A 52 -0.15 5.90 -7.10
CA CYS A 52 -1.31 6.61 -6.61
C CYS A 52 -1.10 8.11 -6.75
N LEU A 53 -2.11 8.81 -7.25
CA LEU A 53 -2.19 10.27 -7.21
C LEU A 53 -3.15 10.63 -6.07
N LYS A 54 -2.62 11.11 -4.97
CA LYS A 54 -3.38 11.47 -3.76
C LYS A 54 -3.59 12.98 -3.73
N ALA A 55 -4.84 13.40 -3.85
CA ALA A 55 -5.21 14.81 -3.75
C ALA A 55 -5.12 15.36 -2.33
N ASP A 56 -5.14 14.47 -1.33
CA ASP A 56 -5.12 14.80 0.12
C ASP A 56 -6.11 15.93 0.48
N TYR A 57 -7.29 15.90 -0.14
CA TYR A 57 -8.30 16.97 -0.08
C TYR A 57 -8.69 17.34 1.36
N ALA A 58 -8.69 16.37 2.27
CA ALA A 58 -9.05 16.59 3.66
C ALA A 58 -7.87 17.03 4.55
N SER A 59 -6.67 17.14 4.00
CA SER A 59 -5.45 17.52 4.71
C SER A 59 -4.94 18.87 4.23
N SER A 60 -4.77 19.82 5.15
CA SER A 60 -4.25 21.15 4.82
C SER A 60 -2.80 21.13 4.38
N GLU A 61 -2.02 20.16 4.87
CA GLU A 61 -0.58 20.05 4.59
C GLU A 61 -0.30 19.27 3.29
N HIS A 62 -1.26 18.52 2.78
CA HIS A 62 -1.13 17.70 1.56
C HIS A 62 0.05 16.71 1.55
N ALA A 63 0.65 16.42 2.69
CA ALA A 63 1.90 15.65 2.76
C ALA A 63 1.96 14.62 3.90
N ASN A 64 0.94 14.53 4.76
CA ASN A 64 0.95 13.70 5.96
C ASN A 64 1.27 12.23 5.67
N ASN A 65 0.71 11.68 4.59
CA ASN A 65 0.89 10.28 4.22
C ASN A 65 2.27 9.96 3.63
N THR A 66 3.02 10.94 3.18
CA THR A 66 4.32 10.74 2.54
C THR A 66 5.48 11.12 3.45
N VAL A 67 5.44 12.27 4.08
CA VAL A 67 6.55 12.79 4.90
C VAL A 67 6.83 11.92 6.13
N LEU A 68 5.79 11.56 6.90
CA LEU A 68 5.99 10.74 8.10
C LEU A 68 6.45 9.32 7.77
N VAL A 69 5.93 8.76 6.68
CA VAL A 69 6.31 7.41 6.25
C VAL A 69 7.73 7.39 5.68
N ASP A 70 8.14 8.42 4.96
CA ASP A 70 9.50 8.56 4.47
C ASP A 70 10.50 8.77 5.62
N TYR A 71 10.13 9.56 6.61
CA TYR A 71 10.91 9.71 7.85
C TYR A 71 11.07 8.37 8.59
N TYR A 72 9.99 7.58 8.69
CA TYR A 72 10.04 6.24 9.27
C TYR A 72 10.99 5.32 8.50
N ASP A 73 10.91 5.30 7.17
CA ASP A 73 11.81 4.49 6.33
C ASP A 73 13.27 4.88 6.55
N THR A 74 13.56 6.19 6.68
CA THR A 74 14.90 6.70 6.99
C THR A 74 15.37 6.21 8.35
N LEU A 75 14.55 6.32 9.39
CA LEU A 75 14.90 5.82 10.72
C LEU A 75 15.19 4.32 10.73
N VAL A 76 14.38 3.53 10.01
CA VAL A 76 14.60 2.08 9.91
C VAL A 76 15.95 1.79 9.25
N ARG A 77 16.30 2.50 8.19
CA ARG A 77 17.59 2.34 7.50
C ARG A 77 18.78 2.70 8.38
N ASP A 78 18.66 3.75 9.17
CA ASP A 78 19.75 4.26 10.00
C ASP A 78 19.95 3.43 11.26
N ILE A 79 18.87 2.92 11.87
CA ILE A 79 18.94 2.18 13.13
C ILE A 79 19.14 0.68 12.88
N PHE A 80 18.32 0.10 12.00
CA PHE A 80 18.41 -1.31 11.62
C PHE A 80 17.75 -1.53 10.26
N LYS A 81 18.45 -2.16 9.34
CA LYS A 81 17.88 -2.55 8.06
C LYS A 81 17.00 -3.78 8.21
N THR A 82 15.83 -3.76 7.58
CA THR A 82 15.02 -4.98 7.43
C THR A 82 15.76 -6.04 6.61
N PRO A 83 15.39 -7.33 6.71
CA PRO A 83 16.02 -8.36 5.89
C PRO A 83 16.05 -8.05 4.39
N PRO A 84 14.95 -7.59 3.74
CA PRO A 84 15.00 -7.15 2.34
C PRO A 84 15.97 -5.98 2.09
N GLN A 85 16.02 -4.99 2.97
CA GLN A 85 16.93 -3.84 2.83
C GLN A 85 18.41 -4.19 2.98
N LYS A 86 18.72 -5.29 3.66
CA LYS A 86 20.11 -5.80 3.75
C LYS A 86 20.61 -6.38 2.43
N ILE A 87 19.70 -6.86 1.58
CA ILE A 87 20.02 -7.42 0.26
C ILE A 87 19.98 -6.31 -0.79
N ASN A 88 18.95 -5.47 -0.77
CA ASN A 88 18.79 -4.35 -1.66
C ASN A 88 18.37 -3.10 -0.86
N ASP A 89 19.28 -2.16 -0.72
CA ASP A 89 19.09 -0.93 0.06
C ASP A 89 18.06 0.03 -0.53
N LYS A 90 17.63 -0.19 -1.79
CA LYS A 90 16.53 0.57 -2.42
C LYS A 90 15.14 0.10 -1.98
N VAL A 91 15.03 -1.07 -1.37
CA VAL A 91 13.76 -1.58 -0.83
C VAL A 91 13.27 -0.66 0.29
N ARG A 92 11.98 -0.41 0.30
CA ARG A 92 11.34 0.51 1.24
C ARG A 92 10.53 -0.23 2.30
N THR A 93 10.41 0.39 3.46
CA THR A 93 9.52 -0.06 4.56
C THR A 93 8.20 0.71 4.56
N GLY A 94 8.05 1.70 3.70
CA GLY A 94 6.86 2.51 3.57
C GLY A 94 6.73 3.14 2.19
N ILE A 95 5.57 3.70 1.92
CA ILE A 95 5.33 4.41 0.67
C ILE A 95 6.28 5.61 0.57
N LYS A 96 6.71 5.91 -0.66
CA LYS A 96 7.42 7.14 -1.02
C LYS A 96 6.54 7.93 -1.98
N GLY A 97 6.55 9.25 -1.84
CA GLY A 97 5.80 10.11 -2.74
C GLY A 97 6.42 11.49 -2.85
N ILE A 98 6.13 12.13 -3.96
CA ILE A 98 6.54 13.50 -4.26
C ILE A 98 5.33 14.34 -4.65
N PRO A 99 5.32 15.65 -4.33
CA PRO A 99 4.27 16.55 -4.80
C PRO A 99 4.43 16.78 -6.31
N ILE A 100 3.31 16.71 -7.02
CA ILE A 100 3.24 16.98 -8.45
C ILE A 100 2.05 17.87 -8.78
N VAL A 101 2.11 18.52 -9.92
CA VAL A 101 0.99 19.24 -10.52
C VAL A 101 0.44 18.42 -11.70
N VAL A 102 -0.87 18.19 -11.70
CA VAL A 102 -1.54 17.38 -12.72
C VAL A 102 -2.33 18.27 -13.67
N PHE A 103 -2.13 18.03 -14.96
CA PHE A 103 -2.91 18.61 -16.03
C PHE A 103 -3.54 17.49 -16.88
N TRP A 104 -4.74 17.71 -17.35
CA TRP A 104 -5.37 16.88 -18.37
C TRP A 104 -5.22 17.56 -19.72
N GLU A 105 -4.77 16.82 -20.71
CA GLU A 105 -4.74 17.25 -22.09
C GLU A 105 -5.75 16.45 -22.90
N ASN A 106 -6.63 17.14 -23.62
CA ASN A 106 -7.45 16.51 -24.64
C ASN A 106 -6.61 16.38 -25.91
N THR A 107 -6.24 15.13 -26.24
CA THR A 107 -5.36 14.86 -27.40
C THR A 107 -5.99 15.18 -28.76
N GLU A 108 -7.32 15.33 -28.85
CA GLU A 108 -8.02 15.68 -30.09
C GLU A 108 -8.05 17.21 -30.30
N THR A 109 -8.23 17.97 -29.23
CA THR A 109 -8.36 19.43 -29.29
C THR A 109 -7.09 20.18 -28.88
N GLY A 110 -6.17 19.53 -28.21
CA GLY A 110 -4.99 20.15 -27.59
C GLY A 110 -5.31 21.00 -26.36
N GLU A 111 -6.56 20.98 -25.88
CA GLU A 111 -6.96 21.72 -24.70
C GLU A 111 -6.30 21.13 -23.45
N VAL A 112 -5.62 21.97 -22.67
CA VAL A 112 -4.97 21.60 -21.40
C VAL A 112 -5.75 22.19 -20.24
N LYS A 113 -6.17 21.34 -19.30
CA LYS A 113 -6.92 21.73 -18.11
C LYS A 113 -6.12 21.40 -16.85
N TYR A 114 -5.94 22.37 -15.98
CA TYR A 114 -5.38 22.17 -14.64
C TYR A 114 -6.30 21.29 -13.79
N GLN A 115 -5.77 20.19 -13.26
CA GLN A 115 -6.51 19.25 -12.42
C GLN A 115 -6.28 19.49 -10.93
N GLY A 116 -5.07 19.85 -10.53
CA GLY A 116 -4.74 20.11 -9.15
C GLY A 116 -3.33 19.71 -8.76
N MET A 117 -3.01 19.94 -7.48
CA MET A 117 -1.82 19.40 -6.84
C MET A 117 -2.14 18.02 -6.27
N TYR A 118 -1.18 17.10 -6.40
CA TYR A 118 -1.27 15.73 -5.91
C TYR A 118 0.05 15.30 -5.30
N ASN A 119 -0.02 14.35 -4.36
CA ASN A 119 1.14 13.52 -4.05
C ASN A 119 1.12 12.30 -4.95
N MET A 120 2.14 12.14 -5.79
CA MET A 120 2.36 10.92 -6.55
C MET A 120 3.20 9.97 -5.71
N ASN A 121 2.64 8.85 -5.33
CA ASN A 121 3.31 7.85 -4.51
C ASN A 121 3.17 6.43 -5.09
N ASN A 122 4.13 5.57 -4.73
CA ASN A 122 4.01 4.16 -5.03
C ASN A 122 2.82 3.53 -4.29
N ASP A 123 2.14 2.60 -4.96
CA ASP A 123 1.05 1.84 -4.35
C ASP A 123 1.61 0.72 -3.45
N LYS A 124 0.89 0.42 -2.36
CA LYS A 124 1.22 -0.67 -1.44
C LYS A 124 1.27 -2.07 -2.08
N SER A 125 0.69 -2.24 -3.26
CA SER A 125 0.72 -3.49 -4.03
C SER A 125 1.99 -3.68 -4.86
N ASN A 126 2.96 -2.76 -4.79
CA ASN A 126 4.24 -2.92 -5.51
C ASN A 126 5.20 -3.80 -4.69
N GLU A 127 5.08 -5.11 -4.81
CA GLU A 127 5.85 -6.10 -4.04
C GLU A 127 7.36 -5.87 -4.15
N ASN A 128 7.86 -5.57 -5.35
CA ASN A 128 9.28 -5.31 -5.57
C ASN A 128 9.80 -4.07 -4.83
N VAL A 129 8.98 -3.04 -4.68
CA VAL A 129 9.35 -1.80 -3.96
C VAL A 129 9.52 -2.09 -2.47
N PHE A 130 8.72 -2.99 -1.92
CA PHE A 130 8.76 -3.38 -0.51
C PHE A 130 9.59 -4.64 -0.25
N GLY A 131 10.17 -5.23 -1.29
CA GLY A 131 11.00 -6.43 -1.19
C GLY A 131 10.22 -7.67 -0.78
N PHE A 132 8.96 -7.77 -1.17
CA PHE A 132 8.14 -8.95 -0.96
C PHE A 132 8.58 -10.07 -1.91
N ASP A 133 9.26 -11.05 -1.37
CA ASP A 133 9.78 -12.21 -2.07
C ASP A 133 9.58 -13.45 -1.19
N ARG A 134 8.70 -14.35 -1.61
CA ARG A 134 8.33 -15.55 -0.84
C ARG A 134 9.43 -16.59 -0.77
N GLU A 135 10.26 -16.68 -1.78
CA GLU A 135 11.35 -17.65 -1.80
C GLU A 135 12.41 -17.26 -0.77
N LEU A 136 12.70 -15.96 -0.67
CA LEU A 136 13.67 -15.44 0.30
C LEU A 136 13.08 -15.21 1.68
N TYR A 137 11.82 -14.80 1.76
CA TYR A 137 11.14 -14.39 3.00
C TYR A 137 9.76 -15.03 3.14
N PRO A 138 9.68 -16.36 3.40
CA PRO A 138 8.39 -17.08 3.43
C PRO A 138 7.42 -16.61 4.52
N HIS A 139 7.93 -15.88 5.53
CA HIS A 139 7.12 -15.37 6.65
C HIS A 139 6.85 -13.86 6.58
N LEU A 140 7.15 -13.22 5.45
CA LEU A 140 6.84 -11.80 5.28
C LEU A 140 5.34 -11.63 5.02
N GLU A 141 4.71 -10.74 5.77
CA GLU A 141 3.28 -10.46 5.69
C GLU A 141 3.02 -8.96 5.59
N SER A 142 2.03 -8.57 4.80
CA SER A 142 1.50 -7.21 4.73
C SER A 142 0.00 -7.23 4.95
N TRP A 143 -0.45 -6.38 5.87
CA TRP A 143 -1.85 -6.32 6.30
C TRP A 143 -2.38 -4.90 6.22
N GLU A 144 -3.65 -4.78 5.86
CA GLU A 144 -4.38 -3.54 5.89
C GLU A 144 -5.55 -3.63 6.86
N PHE A 145 -5.71 -2.59 7.64
CA PHE A 145 -6.85 -2.43 8.53
C PHE A 145 -8.12 -2.14 7.71
N SER A 146 -9.20 -2.87 7.96
CA SER A 146 -10.48 -2.64 7.30
C SER A 146 -11.11 -1.33 7.73
N ASN A 147 -11.62 -0.56 6.78
CA ASN A 147 -12.34 0.69 7.05
C ASN A 147 -13.70 0.49 7.75
N ASN A 148 -14.17 -0.74 7.88
CA ASN A 148 -15.47 -1.05 8.47
C ASN A 148 -15.43 -1.11 10.00
N THR A 149 -14.25 -1.10 10.59
CA THR A 149 -14.08 -1.17 12.02
C THR A 149 -13.92 0.21 12.62
N SER A 150 -15.01 0.72 13.14
CA SER A 150 -15.03 1.94 13.96
C SER A 150 -14.75 1.67 15.44
N ASP A 151 -14.66 0.40 15.83
CA ASP A 151 -14.59 0.02 17.23
C ASP A 151 -13.14 -0.17 17.69
N ARG A 152 -12.76 0.59 18.71
CA ARG A 152 -11.45 0.48 19.38
C ARG A 152 -11.29 -0.84 20.16
N THR A 153 -12.29 -1.72 20.12
CA THR A 153 -12.28 -3.03 20.78
C THR A 153 -11.47 -4.09 20.06
N LEU A 154 -11.05 -3.82 18.81
CA LEU A 154 -10.31 -4.73 17.93
C LEU A 154 -9.07 -5.39 18.52
N PHE A 155 -8.50 -4.81 19.55
CA PHE A 155 -7.32 -5.36 20.21
C PHE A 155 -7.64 -5.93 21.58
N LYS A 156 -8.85 -6.44 21.79
CA LYS A 156 -9.17 -7.26 22.96
C LYS A 156 -8.76 -8.70 22.72
N LYS A 157 -8.17 -9.32 23.71
CA LYS A 157 -7.75 -10.73 23.64
C LYS A 157 -8.88 -11.66 23.21
N SER A 158 -10.10 -11.44 23.74
CA SER A 158 -11.28 -12.24 23.40
C SER A 158 -11.59 -12.25 21.89
N GLU A 159 -11.42 -11.11 21.23
CA GLU A 159 -11.73 -10.99 19.79
C GLU A 159 -10.76 -11.77 18.92
N PHE A 160 -9.50 -11.94 19.36
CA PHE A 160 -8.51 -12.77 18.65
C PHE A 160 -8.67 -14.27 18.95
N GLU A 161 -9.43 -14.64 19.97
CA GLU A 161 -9.73 -16.04 20.31
C GLU A 161 -11.06 -16.51 19.69
N GLU A 162 -11.92 -15.59 19.24
CA GLU A 162 -13.19 -15.92 18.62
C GLU A 162 -13.01 -16.48 17.20
N THR A 163 -13.91 -17.40 16.85
CA THR A 163 -14.00 -17.94 15.49
C THR A 163 -15.37 -17.65 14.89
N TYR A 164 -15.38 -17.44 13.59
CA TYR A 164 -16.58 -17.30 12.77
C TYR A 164 -16.71 -18.53 11.88
N THR A 165 -17.92 -19.07 11.81
CA THR A 165 -18.24 -20.15 10.86
C THR A 165 -19.09 -19.58 9.73
N ASP A 166 -18.57 -19.65 8.52
CA ASP A 166 -19.31 -19.25 7.33
C ASP A 166 -20.52 -20.15 7.13
N ALA A 167 -21.70 -19.56 7.04
CA ALA A 167 -22.97 -20.30 7.01
C ALA A 167 -23.19 -21.08 5.69
N GLU A 168 -22.55 -20.66 4.59
CA GLU A 168 -22.71 -21.28 3.28
C GLU A 168 -21.69 -22.40 3.06
N THR A 169 -20.46 -22.18 3.46
CA THR A 169 -19.33 -23.10 3.19
C THR A 169 -18.99 -24.00 4.38
N GLY A 170 -19.45 -23.65 5.59
CA GLY A 170 -19.07 -24.32 6.83
C GLY A 170 -17.59 -24.06 7.24
N LYS A 171 -16.88 -23.20 6.54
CA LYS A 171 -15.48 -22.86 6.84
C LYS A 171 -15.38 -22.10 8.14
N VAL A 172 -14.53 -22.59 9.04
CA VAL A 172 -14.20 -21.89 10.28
C VAL A 172 -12.99 -20.99 10.06
N SER A 173 -13.13 -19.72 10.36
CA SER A 173 -12.08 -18.72 10.26
C SER A 173 -11.99 -17.90 11.55
N PRO A 174 -10.80 -17.37 11.92
CA PRO A 174 -10.71 -16.42 13.01
C PRO A 174 -11.58 -15.20 12.75
N ALA A 175 -12.34 -14.74 13.77
CA ALA A 175 -13.25 -13.60 13.64
C ALA A 175 -12.50 -12.31 13.25
N TRP A 176 -11.27 -12.12 13.75
CA TRP A 176 -10.43 -10.96 13.44
C TRP A 176 -10.07 -10.81 11.96
N LEU A 177 -10.14 -11.87 11.15
CA LEU A 177 -9.92 -11.77 9.69
C LEU A 177 -10.96 -10.89 8.98
N ALA A 178 -12.12 -10.64 9.59
CA ALA A 178 -13.12 -9.71 9.05
C ALA A 178 -12.65 -8.24 9.12
N ASP A 179 -11.74 -7.93 10.04
CA ASP A 179 -11.29 -6.58 10.35
C ASP A 179 -9.95 -6.24 9.69
N PHE A 180 -9.21 -7.24 9.24
CA PHE A 180 -7.91 -7.09 8.62
C PHE A 180 -7.89 -7.75 7.24
N GLU A 181 -7.36 -7.05 6.27
CA GLU A 181 -7.21 -7.54 4.91
C GLU A 181 -5.74 -7.89 4.66
N ALA A 182 -5.46 -9.14 4.35
CA ALA A 182 -4.15 -9.55 3.90
C ALA A 182 -3.86 -8.92 2.53
N ARG A 183 -2.71 -8.27 2.41
CA ARG A 183 -2.23 -7.66 1.16
C ARG A 183 -1.07 -8.43 0.56
N TYR A 184 -0.40 -9.21 1.39
CA TYR A 184 0.66 -10.12 0.99
C TYR A 184 0.92 -11.12 2.14
N PRO A 185 1.01 -12.41 1.88
CA PRO A 185 0.54 -13.09 0.68
C PRO A 185 -0.99 -12.98 0.54
N ASP A 186 -1.52 -13.25 -0.64
CA ASP A 186 -2.97 -13.29 -0.85
C ASP A 186 -3.59 -14.42 -0.01
N LEU A 187 -4.82 -14.22 0.50
CA LEU A 187 -5.54 -15.18 1.36
C LEU A 187 -5.71 -16.56 0.72
N ASP A 188 -5.82 -16.61 -0.61
CA ASP A 188 -6.01 -17.83 -1.38
C ASP A 188 -4.70 -18.60 -1.65
N GLU A 189 -3.57 -18.06 -1.22
CA GLU A 189 -2.27 -18.66 -1.45
C GLU A 189 -1.93 -19.71 -0.38
N PRO A 190 -1.32 -20.83 -0.76
CA PRO A 190 -1.10 -21.97 0.14
C PRO A 190 -0.11 -21.70 1.29
N TYR A 191 0.55 -20.56 1.31
CA TYR A 191 1.56 -20.19 2.33
C TYR A 191 1.06 -19.18 3.37
N SER A 192 -0.21 -18.82 3.33
CA SER A 192 -0.78 -17.85 4.24
C SER A 192 -1.15 -18.52 5.57
N ASP A 193 -0.17 -18.70 6.44
CA ASP A 193 -0.39 -19.18 7.81
C ASP A 193 -0.71 -18.04 8.80
N TYR A 194 -0.48 -16.80 8.38
CA TYR A 194 -0.71 -15.55 9.15
C TYR A 194 -0.08 -15.53 10.54
N THR A 195 0.92 -16.34 10.75
CA THR A 195 1.56 -16.54 12.05
C THR A 195 2.22 -15.27 12.56
N GLN A 196 2.82 -14.46 11.67
CA GLN A 196 3.51 -13.24 12.09
C GLN A 196 2.52 -12.16 12.50
N PHE A 197 1.43 -11.97 11.74
CA PHE A 197 0.38 -11.04 12.13
C PHE A 197 -0.22 -11.45 13.47
N LYS A 198 -0.56 -12.73 13.64
CA LYS A 198 -1.11 -13.24 14.91
C LYS A 198 -0.16 -12.98 16.08
N ARG A 199 1.14 -13.17 15.91
CA ARG A 199 2.13 -12.86 16.96
C ARG A 199 2.14 -11.39 17.36
N VAL A 200 2.04 -10.48 16.38
CA VAL A 200 1.93 -9.03 16.64
C VAL A 200 0.61 -8.72 17.37
N ALA A 201 -0.49 -9.28 16.93
CA ALA A 201 -1.80 -9.10 17.56
C ALA A 201 -1.81 -9.63 19.00
N ASP A 202 -1.31 -10.83 19.23
CA ASP A 202 -1.18 -11.43 20.57
C ASP A 202 -0.31 -10.55 21.48
N TRP A 203 0.78 -9.99 20.95
CA TRP A 203 1.62 -9.04 21.70
C TRP A 203 0.88 -7.75 22.06
N ILE A 204 0.13 -7.17 21.12
CA ILE A 204 -0.65 -5.94 21.34
C ILE A 204 -1.70 -6.16 22.46
N VAL A 205 -2.39 -7.32 22.48
CA VAL A 205 -3.45 -7.62 23.45
C VAL A 205 -2.92 -8.22 24.74
N SER A 206 -1.63 -8.56 24.81
CA SER A 206 -1.03 -9.09 26.04
C SER A 206 -1.06 -8.05 27.16
N THR A 207 -1.24 -8.51 28.40
CA THR A 207 -1.27 -7.66 29.58
C THR A 207 0.09 -7.13 30.00
N ASP A 208 1.17 -7.63 29.43
CA ASP A 208 2.55 -7.27 29.77
C ASP A 208 3.08 -6.06 28.96
N ARG A 209 2.21 -5.10 28.69
CA ARG A 209 2.65 -3.82 28.13
C ARG A 209 3.33 -3.00 29.22
N ARG A 210 4.60 -3.01 29.25
CA ARG A 210 5.43 -2.08 30.04
C ARG A 210 6.36 -1.30 29.14
#